data_562402c698ba42f3deea8003d9615823
#
_entry.id   562402c698ba42f3deea8003d9615823
#
_cell.length_a   1.000
_cell.length_b   1.000
_cell.length_c   1.000
_cell.angle_alpha   90.00
_cell.angle_beta   90.00
_cell.angle_gamma   90.00
#
_symmetry.space_group_name_H-M   'P 1'
#
loop_
_entity.id
_entity.type
_entity.pdbx_description
1 polymer ?
#
loop_
_entity_poly.entity_id
_entity_poly.type
_entity_poly.pdbx_seq_one_letter_code
_entity_poly.pdbx_strand_id
1 'polypeptide(L)'
;MAQEKSASERMEKIVSLCKRRGFIFQSSEIYGGLNGFWDYGPLGTELKRNLKDFWWRRMVRERDDVVGMDGSILMNRQVWVASGHEETFSDPMVDCRICKSRLRADQLPEKNGRKLCAVCGSFDLTESRAFNLMFKTYVGATEDDSAVTYLRPETAQAIFVQFRNILEVSRKKLPFGIAQVGKAFRNEINPRNFTFRSREFEQMELEYFCQPEQAPDLLEYWLKERLKFYSDIGISPSLL
;
A
#
# COMPACT_ATOMS: atom_id res chain seq x y z
N MET A 1 1.18 -22.85 -16.32
CA MET A 1 -0.22 -23.06 -16.80
C MET A 1 -1.11 -23.85 -15.83
N ALA A 2 -0.81 -25.10 -15.44
CA ALA A 2 -1.67 -25.83 -14.48
C ALA A 2 -1.69 -25.22 -13.07
N GLN A 3 -0.54 -24.80 -12.56
CA GLN A 3 -0.44 -24.13 -11.25
C GLN A 3 -1.10 -22.74 -11.23
N GLU A 4 -0.99 -21.97 -12.28
CA GLU A 4 -1.64 -20.65 -12.41
C GLU A 4 -3.16 -20.77 -12.47
N LYS A 5 -3.68 -21.78 -13.19
CA LYS A 5 -5.12 -22.08 -13.24
C LYS A 5 -5.66 -22.46 -11.86
N SER A 6 -4.92 -23.29 -11.11
CA SER A 6 -5.25 -23.64 -9.73
C SER A 6 -5.22 -22.44 -8.77
N ALA A 7 -4.29 -21.48 -8.94
CA ALA A 7 -4.22 -20.26 -8.15
C ALA A 7 -5.39 -19.31 -8.44
N SER A 8 -5.79 -19.16 -9.72
CA SER A 8 -6.96 -18.38 -10.12
C SER A 8 -8.24 -18.93 -9.54
N GLU A 9 -8.47 -20.23 -9.64
CA GLU A 9 -9.65 -20.92 -9.07
C GLU A 9 -9.73 -20.77 -7.55
N ARG A 10 -8.58 -20.82 -6.86
CA ARG A 10 -8.51 -20.58 -5.41
C ARG A 10 -8.90 -19.14 -5.07
N MET A 11 -8.38 -18.16 -5.81
CA MET A 11 -8.72 -16.77 -5.61
C MET A 11 -10.22 -16.50 -5.80
N GLU A 12 -10.83 -17.06 -6.83
CA GLU A 12 -12.27 -16.93 -7.08
C GLU A 12 -13.11 -17.51 -5.92
N LYS A 13 -12.70 -18.66 -5.36
CA LYS A 13 -13.35 -19.25 -4.18
C LYS A 13 -13.22 -18.35 -2.95
N ILE A 14 -12.05 -17.73 -2.72
CA ILE A 14 -11.81 -16.80 -1.62
C ILE A 14 -12.69 -15.56 -1.78
N VAL A 15 -12.72 -14.93 -2.96
CA VAL A 15 -13.56 -13.76 -3.25
C VAL A 15 -15.04 -14.07 -3.01
N SER A 16 -15.53 -15.20 -3.54
CA SER A 16 -16.91 -15.66 -3.34
C SER A 16 -17.24 -15.87 -1.86
N LEU A 17 -16.34 -16.51 -1.11
CA LEU A 17 -16.49 -16.71 0.33
C LEU A 17 -16.56 -15.38 1.08
N CYS A 18 -15.63 -14.47 0.80
CA CYS A 18 -15.56 -13.14 1.43
C CYS A 18 -16.87 -12.36 1.24
N LYS A 19 -17.41 -12.33 0.03
CA LYS A 19 -18.68 -11.67 -0.26
C LYS A 19 -19.85 -12.32 0.51
N ARG A 20 -20.02 -13.63 0.39
CA ARG A 20 -21.13 -14.35 1.03
C ARG A 20 -21.12 -14.29 2.56
N ARG A 21 -19.95 -14.19 3.16
CA ARG A 21 -19.79 -14.15 4.62
C ARG A 21 -19.67 -12.73 5.19
N GLY A 22 -19.75 -11.70 4.36
CA GLY A 22 -19.69 -10.32 4.83
C GLY A 22 -18.29 -9.90 5.32
N PHE A 23 -17.24 -10.40 4.69
CA PHE A 23 -15.88 -9.95 4.94
C PHE A 23 -15.54 -8.70 4.13
N ILE A 24 -15.72 -8.74 2.82
CA ILE A 24 -15.29 -7.66 1.92
C ILE A 24 -16.27 -7.55 0.76
N PHE A 25 -16.65 -6.32 0.43
CA PHE A 25 -17.49 -5.95 -0.70
C PHE A 25 -16.74 -4.97 -1.60
N GLN A 26 -17.11 -4.91 -2.87
CA GLN A 26 -16.64 -3.84 -3.73
C GLN A 26 -17.28 -2.52 -3.30
N SER A 27 -16.49 -1.46 -3.16
CA SER A 27 -17.03 -0.15 -2.77
C SER A 27 -18.00 0.36 -3.84
N SER A 28 -19.12 0.92 -3.37
CA SER A 28 -20.17 1.49 -4.23
C SER A 28 -20.78 0.48 -5.22
N GLU A 29 -20.90 -0.79 -4.85
CA GLU A 29 -21.34 -1.89 -5.74
C GLU A 29 -22.72 -1.63 -6.36
N ILE A 30 -23.63 -0.95 -5.66
CA ILE A 30 -24.97 -0.57 -6.18
C ILE A 30 -24.92 0.35 -7.40
N TYR A 31 -23.81 1.05 -7.63
CA TYR A 31 -23.55 1.91 -8.78
C TYR A 31 -22.55 1.31 -9.78
N GLY A 32 -22.34 -0.01 -9.73
CA GLY A 32 -21.38 -0.72 -10.58
C GLY A 32 -19.99 -0.87 -9.99
N GLY A 33 -19.77 -0.36 -8.77
CA GLY A 33 -18.52 -0.47 -8.05
C GLY A 33 -17.44 0.52 -8.51
N LEU A 34 -16.41 0.67 -7.69
CA LEU A 34 -15.20 1.44 -8.00
C LEU A 34 -13.99 0.51 -7.93
N ASN A 35 -13.34 0.28 -9.06
CA ASN A 35 -12.26 -0.70 -9.16
C ASN A 35 -11.07 -0.34 -8.26
N GLY A 36 -10.62 -1.33 -7.46
CA GLY A 36 -9.51 -1.17 -6.52
C GLY A 36 -9.87 -0.50 -5.19
N PHE A 37 -11.17 -0.30 -4.92
CA PHE A 37 -11.67 0.17 -3.63
C PHE A 37 -12.61 -0.88 -3.01
N TRP A 38 -12.45 -1.11 -1.71
CA TRP A 38 -13.10 -2.19 -0.99
C TRP A 38 -13.67 -1.72 0.33
N ASP A 39 -14.91 -2.13 0.62
CA ASP A 39 -15.56 -1.92 1.90
C ASP A 39 -15.49 -3.21 2.71
N TYR A 40 -15.14 -3.08 4.00
CA TYR A 40 -15.11 -4.22 4.91
C TYR A 40 -16.48 -4.39 5.56
N GLY A 41 -17.09 -5.54 5.35
CA GLY A 41 -18.33 -5.92 6.01
C GLY A 41 -18.14 -6.27 7.49
N PRO A 42 -19.20 -6.72 8.20
CA PRO A 42 -19.12 -6.95 9.65
C PRO A 42 -17.99 -7.87 10.07
N LEU A 43 -17.83 -9.04 9.45
CA LEU A 43 -16.76 -9.98 9.81
C LEU A 43 -15.38 -9.48 9.37
N GLY A 44 -15.28 -8.80 8.22
CA GLY A 44 -14.04 -8.22 7.74
C GLY A 44 -13.55 -7.09 8.64
N THR A 45 -14.47 -6.26 9.14
CA THR A 45 -14.16 -5.19 10.09
C THR A 45 -13.59 -5.74 11.39
N GLU A 46 -14.23 -6.76 11.98
CA GLU A 46 -13.73 -7.37 13.23
C GLU A 46 -12.36 -8.05 13.03
N LEU A 47 -12.18 -8.80 11.95
CA LEU A 47 -10.88 -9.41 11.62
C LEU A 47 -9.79 -8.35 11.49
N LYS A 48 -10.07 -7.26 10.77
CA LYS A 48 -9.15 -6.17 10.54
C LYS A 48 -8.80 -5.42 11.84
N ARG A 49 -9.78 -5.17 12.70
CA ARG A 49 -9.56 -4.55 14.02
C ARG A 49 -8.70 -5.43 14.91
N ASN A 50 -9.05 -6.72 15.04
CA ASN A 50 -8.28 -7.66 15.83
C ASN A 50 -6.81 -7.74 15.39
N LEU A 51 -6.55 -7.76 14.07
CA LEU A 51 -5.20 -7.77 13.54
C LEU A 51 -4.43 -6.48 13.89
N LYS A 52 -5.06 -5.31 13.71
CA LYS A 52 -4.45 -4.02 14.02
C LYS A 52 -4.19 -3.87 15.52
N ASP A 53 -5.14 -4.25 16.36
CA ASP A 53 -5.02 -4.17 17.83
C ASP A 53 -3.94 -5.12 18.34
N PHE A 54 -3.85 -6.33 17.79
CA PHE A 54 -2.78 -7.27 18.10
C PHE A 54 -1.41 -6.71 17.70
N TRP A 55 -1.28 -6.18 16.48
CA TRP A 55 -0.03 -5.56 16.00
C TRP A 55 0.36 -4.36 16.88
N TRP A 56 -0.58 -3.46 17.17
CA TRP A 56 -0.33 -2.29 17.99
C TRP A 56 0.11 -2.65 19.42
N ARG A 57 -0.55 -3.63 20.01
CA ARG A 57 -0.16 -4.15 21.30
C ARG A 57 1.27 -4.67 21.31
N ARG A 58 1.62 -5.54 20.34
CA ARG A 58 2.94 -6.17 20.24
C ARG A 58 4.05 -5.20 19.87
N MET A 59 3.77 -4.22 19.00
CA MET A 59 4.78 -3.32 18.46
C MET A 59 4.94 -2.03 19.26
N VAL A 60 3.91 -1.61 19.99
CA VAL A 60 3.93 -0.32 20.70
C VAL A 60 3.73 -0.51 22.19
N ARG A 61 2.63 -1.16 22.63
CA ARG A 61 2.27 -1.17 24.06
C ARG A 61 3.13 -2.10 24.92
N GLU A 62 3.59 -3.20 24.37
CA GLU A 62 4.44 -4.19 25.05
C GLU A 62 5.95 -3.86 24.93
N ARG A 63 6.30 -2.65 24.44
CA ARG A 63 7.68 -2.24 24.20
C ARG A 63 7.98 -0.88 24.80
N ASP A 64 9.14 -0.80 25.45
CA ASP A 64 9.64 0.47 25.98
C ASP A 64 10.41 1.30 24.96
N ASP A 65 10.83 0.69 23.84
CA ASP A 65 11.66 1.30 22.81
C ASP A 65 10.87 1.73 21.57
N VAL A 66 9.54 1.66 21.58
CA VAL A 66 8.67 2.11 20.48
C VAL A 66 7.57 3.04 21.00
N VAL A 67 7.27 4.07 20.23
CA VAL A 67 6.16 5.00 20.49
C VAL A 67 5.23 5.04 19.29
N GLY A 68 3.96 5.35 19.53
CA GLY A 68 2.96 5.46 18.48
C GLY A 68 2.72 6.90 18.06
N MET A 69 2.32 7.08 16.80
CA MET A 69 1.79 8.32 16.27
C MET A 69 0.60 8.08 15.32
N ASP A 70 -0.13 9.12 15.00
CA ASP A 70 -1.13 9.13 13.94
C ASP A 70 -0.91 10.36 13.05
N GLY A 71 -0.46 10.12 11.82
CA GLY A 71 -0.10 11.16 10.87
C GLY A 71 -1.25 11.52 9.94
N SER A 72 -1.34 12.78 9.54
CA SER A 72 -2.34 13.27 8.57
C SER A 72 -2.18 12.56 7.21
N ILE A 73 -3.31 12.30 6.55
CA ILE A 73 -3.33 11.76 5.17
C ILE A 73 -2.80 12.80 4.18
N LEU A 74 -3.24 14.05 4.33
CA LEU A 74 -2.76 15.17 3.52
C LEU A 74 -1.59 15.83 4.25
N MET A 75 -0.49 16.01 3.54
CA MET A 75 0.71 16.68 4.02
C MET A 75 1.13 17.77 3.06
N ASN A 76 2.00 18.68 3.52
CA ASN A 76 2.57 19.69 2.64
C ASN A 76 3.23 19.04 1.42
N ARG A 77 3.02 19.61 0.23
CA ARG A 77 3.58 19.10 -1.03
C ARG A 77 5.09 18.89 -0.98
N GLN A 78 5.81 19.75 -0.23
CA GLN A 78 7.26 19.65 -0.07
C GLN A 78 7.74 18.32 0.53
N VAL A 79 6.90 17.62 1.29
CA VAL A 79 7.21 16.27 1.78
C VAL A 79 7.41 15.31 0.61
N TRP A 80 6.57 15.40 -0.40
CA TRP A 80 6.61 14.52 -1.58
C TRP A 80 7.70 14.92 -2.57
N VAL A 81 8.04 16.20 -2.64
CA VAL A 81 9.21 16.70 -3.39
C VAL A 81 10.49 16.20 -2.72
N ALA A 82 10.65 16.42 -1.41
CA ALA A 82 11.84 16.02 -0.66
C ALA A 82 12.09 14.52 -0.63
N SER A 83 11.03 13.71 -0.61
CA SER A 83 11.12 12.25 -0.65
C SER A 83 11.23 11.66 -2.07
N GLY A 84 11.18 12.50 -3.10
CA GLY A 84 11.27 12.09 -4.51
C GLY A 84 9.99 11.51 -5.10
N HIS A 85 8.91 11.38 -4.32
CA HIS A 85 7.67 10.76 -4.80
C HIS A 85 7.01 11.55 -5.94
N GLU A 86 7.07 12.87 -5.91
CA GLU A 86 6.47 13.68 -6.96
C GLU A 86 7.13 13.44 -8.32
N GLU A 87 8.43 13.20 -8.33
CA GLU A 87 9.21 13.01 -9.55
C GLU A 87 9.28 11.55 -10.01
N THR A 88 9.49 10.60 -9.08
CA THR A 88 9.87 9.23 -9.43
C THR A 88 8.81 8.17 -9.14
N PHE A 89 7.77 8.48 -8.35
CA PHE A 89 6.74 7.51 -7.99
C PHE A 89 5.73 7.30 -9.11
N SER A 90 6.20 6.73 -10.21
CA SER A 90 5.43 6.55 -11.45
C SER A 90 5.61 5.17 -12.04
N ASP A 91 4.54 4.68 -12.70
CA ASP A 91 4.56 3.49 -13.55
C ASP A 91 4.58 3.89 -15.03
N PRO A 92 5.26 3.13 -15.90
CA PRO A 92 5.19 3.34 -17.34
C PRO A 92 3.82 2.90 -17.86
N MET A 93 3.07 3.82 -18.47
CA MET A 93 1.71 3.59 -18.97
C MET A 93 1.64 3.71 -20.49
N VAL A 94 0.86 2.82 -21.11
CA VAL A 94 0.45 2.86 -22.51
C VAL A 94 -1.07 2.76 -22.64
N ASP A 95 -1.62 3.35 -23.68
CA ASP A 95 -3.02 3.15 -24.08
C ASP A 95 -3.09 2.26 -25.30
N CYS A 96 -4.01 1.31 -25.33
CA CYS A 96 -4.35 0.58 -26.54
C CYS A 96 -5.24 1.45 -27.43
N ARG A 97 -4.83 1.69 -28.68
CA ARG A 97 -5.61 2.54 -29.60
C ARG A 97 -6.90 1.88 -30.07
N ILE A 98 -6.98 0.55 -30.01
CA ILE A 98 -8.14 -0.24 -30.44
C ILE A 98 -9.19 -0.33 -29.33
N CYS A 99 -8.87 -0.95 -28.18
CA CYS A 99 -9.85 -1.18 -27.11
C CYS A 99 -9.86 -0.09 -26.01
N LYS A 100 -9.01 0.95 -26.13
CA LYS A 100 -8.87 2.08 -25.20
C LYS A 100 -8.45 1.69 -23.78
N SER A 101 -8.01 0.46 -23.58
CA SER A 101 -7.50 0.02 -22.27
C SER A 101 -6.19 0.70 -21.94
N ARG A 102 -6.03 1.12 -20.68
CA ARG A 102 -4.79 1.65 -20.10
C ARG A 102 -4.05 0.51 -19.42
N LEU A 103 -2.77 0.36 -19.74
CA LEU A 103 -1.97 -0.79 -19.34
C LEU A 103 -0.59 -0.35 -18.88
N ARG A 104 0.01 -1.11 -17.99
CA ARG A 104 1.42 -0.93 -17.63
C ARG A 104 2.32 -1.46 -18.74
N ALA A 105 3.21 -0.62 -19.25
CA ALA A 105 4.10 -0.96 -20.36
C ALA A 105 5.12 -2.06 -20.03
N ASP A 106 5.51 -2.16 -18.73
CA ASP A 106 6.46 -3.18 -18.24
C ASP A 106 5.81 -4.57 -18.01
N GLN A 107 4.46 -4.64 -18.03
CA GLN A 107 3.71 -5.88 -17.79
C GLN A 107 2.96 -6.38 -19.04
N LEU A 108 3.23 -5.79 -20.19
CA LEU A 108 2.60 -6.21 -21.42
C LEU A 108 3.13 -7.57 -21.89
N PRO A 109 2.26 -8.47 -22.36
CA PRO A 109 2.68 -9.68 -23.02
C PRO A 109 3.43 -9.34 -24.30
N GLU A 110 4.36 -10.23 -24.67
CA GLU A 110 5.19 -10.09 -25.85
C GLU A 110 4.95 -11.26 -26.82
N LYS A 111 4.87 -10.96 -28.12
CA LYS A 111 4.78 -11.94 -29.19
C LYS A 111 5.65 -11.50 -30.35
N ASN A 112 6.57 -12.35 -30.78
CA ASN A 112 7.52 -12.08 -31.90
C ASN A 112 8.34 -10.79 -31.66
N GLY A 113 8.85 -10.56 -30.46
CA GLY A 113 9.65 -9.37 -30.09
C GLY A 113 8.85 -8.06 -30.02
N ARG A 114 7.52 -8.10 -30.07
CA ARG A 114 6.67 -6.92 -30.00
C ARG A 114 5.66 -7.04 -28.84
N LYS A 115 5.51 -5.97 -28.07
CA LYS A 115 4.50 -5.86 -27.01
C LYS A 115 3.11 -5.72 -27.61
N LEU A 116 2.12 -6.37 -26.98
CA LEU A 116 0.73 -6.34 -27.40
C LEU A 116 -0.21 -6.05 -26.21
N CYS A 117 -1.39 -5.55 -26.54
CA CYS A 117 -2.44 -5.29 -25.56
C CYS A 117 -2.87 -6.59 -24.88
N ALA A 118 -2.79 -6.63 -23.53
CA ALA A 118 -3.21 -7.80 -22.75
C ALA A 118 -4.74 -8.06 -22.82
N VAL A 119 -5.54 -7.08 -23.27
CA VAL A 119 -7.00 -7.19 -23.34
C VAL A 119 -7.49 -7.68 -24.69
N CYS A 120 -7.04 -7.06 -25.80
CA CYS A 120 -7.54 -7.37 -27.14
C CYS A 120 -6.49 -7.99 -28.08
N GLY A 121 -5.24 -8.12 -27.63
CA GLY A 121 -4.16 -8.70 -28.44
C GLY A 121 -3.61 -7.79 -29.55
N SER A 122 -4.04 -6.53 -29.63
CA SER A 122 -3.57 -5.58 -30.64
C SER A 122 -2.14 -5.12 -30.37
N PHE A 123 -1.36 -4.89 -31.40
CA PHE A 123 -0.03 -4.27 -31.34
C PHE A 123 -0.08 -2.74 -31.44
N ASP A 124 -1.26 -2.14 -31.65
CA ASP A 124 -1.42 -0.70 -31.82
C ASP A 124 -1.54 -0.04 -30.43
N LEU A 125 -0.37 0.25 -29.88
CA LEU A 125 -0.20 0.88 -28.55
C LEU A 125 0.37 2.29 -28.74
N THR A 126 0.09 3.18 -27.79
CA THR A 126 0.76 4.49 -27.71
C THR A 126 2.21 4.31 -27.26
N GLU A 127 2.99 5.37 -27.38
CA GLU A 127 4.27 5.46 -26.68
C GLU A 127 4.04 5.39 -25.14
N SER A 128 5.06 4.87 -24.45
CA SER A 128 5.04 4.80 -23.01
C SER A 128 5.22 6.19 -22.40
N ARG A 129 4.40 6.52 -21.42
CA ARG A 129 4.53 7.74 -20.62
C ARG A 129 4.53 7.42 -19.13
N ALA A 130 5.23 8.23 -18.33
CA ALA A 130 5.17 8.14 -16.87
C ALA A 130 3.77 8.52 -16.36
N PHE A 131 3.24 7.70 -15.46
CA PHE A 131 1.98 7.96 -14.78
C PHE A 131 2.24 7.95 -13.27
N ASN A 132 2.17 9.14 -12.64
CA ASN A 132 2.39 9.25 -11.20
C ASN A 132 1.25 8.56 -10.44
N LEU A 133 1.62 7.71 -9.47
CA LEU A 133 0.67 6.90 -8.71
C LEU A 133 0.05 7.62 -7.51
N MET A 134 0.44 8.85 -7.22
CA MET A 134 -0.21 9.63 -6.16
C MET A 134 -1.55 10.21 -6.63
N PHE A 135 -2.58 10.12 -5.79
CA PHE A 135 -3.82 10.83 -6.00
C PHE A 135 -3.62 12.32 -5.73
N LYS A 136 -3.72 13.14 -6.77
CA LYS A 136 -3.64 14.59 -6.68
C LYS A 136 -4.96 15.17 -6.18
N THR A 137 -4.88 16.15 -5.28
CA THR A 137 -6.03 16.94 -4.81
C THR A 137 -5.61 18.38 -4.53
N TYR A 138 -6.57 19.20 -4.09
CA TYR A 138 -6.35 20.61 -3.75
C TYR A 138 -6.80 20.88 -2.33
N VAL A 139 -6.09 21.75 -1.63
CA VAL A 139 -6.45 22.22 -0.28
C VAL A 139 -6.73 23.71 -0.33
N GLY A 140 -7.93 24.11 0.10
CA GLY A 140 -8.39 25.49 0.05
C GLY A 140 -9.51 25.72 -0.96
N ALA A 141 -9.82 26.98 -1.23
CA ALA A 141 -10.96 27.38 -2.06
C ALA A 141 -10.63 27.44 -3.57
N THR A 142 -9.35 27.39 -3.94
CA THR A 142 -8.90 27.50 -5.34
C THR A 142 -8.25 26.20 -5.80
N GLU A 143 -8.38 25.90 -7.10
CA GLU A 143 -7.76 24.75 -7.75
C GLU A 143 -6.58 25.21 -8.62
N ASP A 144 -5.60 25.86 -8.00
CA ASP A 144 -4.38 26.30 -8.64
C ASP A 144 -3.14 25.51 -8.13
N ASP A 145 -1.98 25.74 -8.73
CA ASP A 145 -0.77 25.01 -8.42
C ASP A 145 -0.30 25.21 -6.96
N SER A 146 -0.66 26.32 -6.33
CA SER A 146 -0.29 26.59 -4.93
C SER A 146 -1.11 25.76 -3.94
N ALA A 147 -2.32 25.33 -4.34
CA ALA A 147 -3.23 24.52 -3.55
C ALA A 147 -3.02 23.01 -3.73
N VAL A 148 -2.14 22.60 -4.67
CA VAL A 148 -1.89 21.18 -4.96
C VAL A 148 -1.32 20.45 -3.77
N THR A 149 -1.93 19.32 -3.44
CA THR A 149 -1.37 18.31 -2.53
C THR A 149 -1.75 16.91 -3.02
N TYR A 150 -1.32 15.89 -2.25
CA TYR A 150 -1.55 14.50 -2.60
C TYR A 150 -2.06 13.70 -1.41
N LEU A 151 -2.93 12.72 -1.68
CA LEU A 151 -3.20 11.67 -0.71
C LEU A 151 -1.92 10.83 -0.55
N ARG A 152 -1.48 10.60 0.68
CA ARG A 152 -0.23 9.88 0.94
C ARG A 152 -0.22 8.49 0.31
N PRO A 153 0.83 8.13 -0.47
CA PRO A 153 0.98 6.80 -1.05
C PRO A 153 1.52 5.77 -0.05
N GLU A 154 2.05 6.25 1.08
CA GLU A 154 2.56 5.45 2.19
C GLU A 154 2.58 6.27 3.49
N THR A 155 2.80 5.61 4.61
CA THR A 155 2.73 6.23 5.94
C THR A 155 4.09 6.66 6.49
N ALA A 156 5.20 6.24 5.88
CA ALA A 156 6.57 6.47 6.37
C ALA A 156 6.93 7.95 6.50
N GLN A 157 6.59 8.80 5.52
CA GLN A 157 7.01 10.21 5.52
C GLN A 157 6.47 10.99 6.70
N ALA A 158 5.27 10.66 7.20
CA ALA A 158 4.76 11.30 8.40
C ALA A 158 5.65 11.02 9.62
N ILE A 159 6.22 9.82 9.71
CA ILE A 159 7.16 9.43 10.76
C ILE A 159 8.45 10.25 10.65
N PHE A 160 9.04 10.33 9.45
CA PHE A 160 10.28 11.09 9.24
C PHE A 160 10.11 12.58 9.50
N VAL A 161 9.01 13.18 9.05
CA VAL A 161 8.71 14.61 9.26
C VAL A 161 8.55 14.94 10.75
N GLN A 162 7.96 14.02 11.52
CA GLN A 162 7.71 14.22 12.95
C GLN A 162 8.80 13.66 13.86
N PHE A 163 9.85 13.06 13.31
CA PHE A 163 10.91 12.40 14.08
C PHE A 163 11.45 13.27 15.21
N ARG A 164 11.84 14.53 14.90
CA ARG A 164 12.40 15.44 15.89
C ARG A 164 11.41 15.77 17.02
N ASN A 165 10.17 16.10 16.67
CA ASN A 165 9.13 16.40 17.66
C ASN A 165 8.88 15.22 18.57
N ILE A 166 8.78 14.01 18.01
CA ILE A 166 8.54 12.79 18.78
C ILE A 166 9.74 12.46 19.68
N LEU A 167 10.97 12.60 19.18
CA LEU A 167 12.18 12.38 19.96
C LEU A 167 12.20 13.29 21.19
N GLU A 168 11.93 14.58 21.01
CA GLU A 168 11.95 15.59 22.08
C GLU A 168 10.86 15.30 23.14
N VAL A 169 9.61 15.04 22.74
CA VAL A 169 8.51 14.84 23.69
C VAL A 169 8.52 13.47 24.36
N SER A 170 8.97 12.43 23.67
CA SER A 170 9.04 11.07 24.21
C SER A 170 10.25 10.84 25.11
N ARG A 171 11.25 11.72 25.05
CA ARG A 171 12.53 11.61 25.77
C ARG A 171 13.25 10.29 25.49
N LYS A 172 13.01 9.66 24.36
CA LYS A 172 13.68 8.42 23.93
C LYS A 172 15.10 8.72 23.48
N LYS A 173 15.93 7.69 23.49
CA LYS A 173 17.28 7.70 22.93
C LYS A 173 17.36 6.61 21.87
N LEU A 174 18.24 6.79 20.89
CA LEU A 174 18.54 5.74 19.93
C LEU A 174 19.14 4.50 20.61
N PRO A 175 18.74 3.29 20.21
CA PRO A 175 17.74 2.99 19.19
C PRO A 175 16.31 3.08 19.72
N PHE A 176 15.37 3.58 18.90
CA PHE A 176 13.94 3.57 19.20
C PHE A 176 13.10 3.58 17.94
N GLY A 177 11.86 3.14 18.04
CA GLY A 177 10.91 3.06 16.94
C GLY A 177 9.75 4.04 17.05
N ILE A 178 9.23 4.45 15.90
CA ILE A 178 7.97 5.19 15.76
C ILE A 178 7.04 4.37 14.88
N ALA A 179 5.85 4.08 15.37
CA ALA A 179 4.87 3.25 14.69
C ALA A 179 3.58 4.00 14.41
N GLN A 180 2.92 3.67 13.30
CA GLN A 180 1.57 4.12 13.02
C GLN A 180 0.76 3.07 12.25
N VAL A 181 -0.56 3.17 12.34
CA VAL A 181 -1.52 2.46 11.52
C VAL A 181 -2.35 3.49 10.77
N GLY A 182 -2.36 3.45 9.46
CA GLY A 182 -3.09 4.45 8.72
C GLY A 182 -3.37 4.07 7.26
N LYS A 183 -4.32 4.77 6.66
CA LYS A 183 -4.65 4.62 5.24
C LYS A 183 -3.57 5.22 4.36
N ALA A 184 -3.33 4.56 3.23
CA ALA A 184 -2.50 5.00 2.13
C ALA A 184 -3.22 4.78 0.78
N PHE A 185 -2.82 5.51 -0.24
CA PHE A 185 -3.54 5.60 -1.50
C PHE A 185 -2.57 5.55 -2.68
N ARG A 186 -2.79 4.62 -3.60
CA ARG A 186 -2.00 4.52 -4.83
C ARG A 186 -2.92 4.41 -6.03
N ASN A 187 -2.87 5.36 -6.93
CA ASN A 187 -3.70 5.39 -8.14
C ASN A 187 -3.22 4.34 -9.15
N GLU A 188 -3.32 3.07 -8.76
CA GLU A 188 -2.88 1.92 -9.55
C GLU A 188 -3.55 1.91 -10.93
N ILE A 189 -2.75 1.74 -11.99
CA ILE A 189 -3.26 1.63 -13.37
C ILE A 189 -4.16 0.40 -13.47
N ASN A 190 -3.69 -0.75 -12.98
CA ASN A 190 -4.40 -2.02 -13.03
C ASN A 190 -4.52 -2.66 -11.63
N PRO A 191 -5.51 -2.26 -10.80
CA PRO A 191 -5.83 -2.99 -9.58
C PRO A 191 -6.19 -4.44 -9.91
N ARG A 192 -5.68 -5.39 -9.11
CA ARG A 192 -5.88 -6.83 -9.37
C ARG A 192 -5.68 -7.68 -8.12
N ASN A 193 -6.04 -8.96 -8.24
CA ASN A 193 -5.88 -9.94 -7.17
C ASN A 193 -6.64 -9.54 -5.90
N PHE A 194 -7.90 -9.12 -6.07
CA PHE A 194 -8.80 -8.73 -4.98
C PHE A 194 -8.18 -7.57 -4.17
N THR A 195 -8.07 -7.71 -2.85
CA THR A 195 -7.51 -6.68 -1.96
C THR A 195 -5.98 -6.59 -1.99
N PHE A 196 -5.29 -7.52 -2.68
CA PHE A 196 -3.84 -7.55 -2.72
C PHE A 196 -3.22 -6.31 -3.41
N ARG A 197 -3.84 -5.84 -4.50
CA ARG A 197 -3.46 -4.60 -5.18
C ARG A 197 -4.65 -3.66 -5.28
N SER A 198 -4.82 -2.84 -4.26
CA SER A 198 -5.91 -1.87 -4.11
C SER A 198 -5.40 -0.46 -4.29
N ARG A 199 -6.32 0.49 -4.56
CA ARG A 199 -6.02 1.91 -4.63
C ARG A 199 -6.10 2.62 -3.29
N GLU A 200 -6.89 2.08 -2.36
CA GLU A 200 -6.96 2.48 -0.96
C GLU A 200 -6.67 1.25 -0.10
N PHE A 201 -5.76 1.37 0.84
CA PHE A 201 -5.36 0.29 1.75
C PHE A 201 -4.89 0.85 3.09
N GLU A 202 -4.63 0.00 4.07
CA GLU A 202 -4.01 0.39 5.33
C GLU A 202 -2.61 -0.23 5.45
N GLN A 203 -1.71 0.54 6.06
CA GLN A 203 -0.39 0.08 6.47
C GLN A 203 -0.28 0.09 7.99
N MET A 204 0.38 -0.91 8.52
CA MET A 204 0.90 -0.97 9.88
C MET A 204 2.42 -0.83 9.75
N GLU A 205 2.93 0.37 10.01
CA GLU A 205 4.31 0.74 9.73
C GLU A 205 5.06 1.08 11.01
N LEU A 206 6.31 0.67 11.08
CA LEU A 206 7.22 0.96 12.17
C LEU A 206 8.60 1.28 11.59
N GLU A 207 9.05 2.51 11.82
CA GLU A 207 10.40 2.95 11.48
C GLU A 207 11.26 2.90 12.74
N TYR A 208 12.37 2.15 12.68
CA TYR A 208 13.25 1.95 13.82
C TYR A 208 14.60 2.63 13.60
N PHE A 209 14.85 3.66 14.39
CA PHE A 209 16.00 4.53 14.26
C PHE A 209 17.14 4.05 15.16
N CYS A 210 18.34 3.94 14.61
CA CYS A 210 19.52 3.46 15.33
C CYS A 210 20.81 4.13 14.83
N GLN A 211 21.91 3.90 15.53
CA GLN A 211 23.24 4.24 15.01
C GLN A 211 23.62 3.25 13.90
N PRO A 212 24.40 3.68 12.89
CA PRO A 212 24.78 2.81 11.76
C PRO A 212 25.40 1.48 12.17
N GLU A 213 26.19 1.47 13.23
CA GLU A 213 26.91 0.30 13.73
C GLU A 213 25.96 -0.76 14.31
N GLN A 214 24.77 -0.35 14.76
CA GLN A 214 23.74 -1.23 15.34
C GLN A 214 22.83 -1.87 14.27
N ALA A 215 22.83 -1.33 13.04
CA ALA A 215 21.86 -1.68 12.03
C ALA A 215 21.88 -3.19 11.65
N PRO A 216 23.02 -3.87 11.49
CA PRO A 216 23.04 -5.31 11.15
C PRO A 216 22.36 -6.17 12.21
N ASP A 217 22.69 -5.97 13.49
CA ASP A 217 22.14 -6.75 14.61
C ASP A 217 20.64 -6.49 14.78
N LEU A 218 20.23 -5.24 14.64
CA LEU A 218 18.82 -4.84 14.73
C LEU A 218 18.00 -5.37 13.56
N LEU A 219 18.56 -5.45 12.35
CA LEU A 219 17.89 -6.09 11.21
C LEU A 219 17.59 -7.56 11.50
N GLU A 220 18.58 -8.30 12.02
CA GLU A 220 18.39 -9.71 12.41
C GLU A 220 17.38 -9.87 13.54
N TYR A 221 17.42 -8.99 14.54
CA TYR A 221 16.45 -8.95 15.63
C TYR A 221 15.01 -8.74 15.09
N TRP A 222 14.81 -7.73 14.25
CA TRP A 222 13.50 -7.42 13.70
C TRP A 222 12.98 -8.48 12.75
N LEU A 223 13.86 -9.16 12.01
CA LEU A 223 13.47 -10.31 11.20
C LEU A 223 12.87 -11.42 12.07
N LYS A 224 13.52 -11.78 13.18
CA LYS A 224 13.02 -12.78 14.13
C LYS A 224 11.67 -12.36 14.75
N GLU A 225 11.54 -11.10 15.15
CA GLU A 225 10.28 -10.55 15.69
C GLU A 225 9.14 -10.57 14.66
N ARG A 226 9.43 -10.32 13.37
CA ARG A 226 8.43 -10.42 12.30
C ARG A 226 7.99 -11.85 12.05
N LEU A 227 8.92 -12.79 11.98
CA LEU A 227 8.59 -14.21 11.82
C LEU A 227 7.73 -14.72 12.97
N LYS A 228 8.06 -14.32 14.21
CA LYS A 228 7.25 -14.64 15.39
C LYS A 228 5.84 -14.05 15.30
N PHE A 229 5.72 -12.79 14.91
CA PHE A 229 4.42 -12.14 14.74
C PHE A 229 3.54 -12.91 13.73
N TYR A 230 4.09 -13.29 12.57
CA TYR A 230 3.33 -14.05 11.57
C TYR A 230 2.94 -15.44 12.07
N SER A 231 3.79 -16.10 12.80
CA SER A 231 3.47 -17.37 13.47
C SER A 231 2.34 -17.21 14.50
N ASP A 232 2.39 -16.15 15.30
CA ASP A 232 1.40 -15.85 16.36
C ASP A 232 -0.01 -15.57 15.78
N ILE A 233 -0.10 -15.03 14.55
CA ILE A 233 -1.39 -14.85 13.84
C ILE A 233 -1.80 -16.08 13.01
N GLY A 234 -1.08 -17.19 13.12
CA GLY A 234 -1.44 -18.47 12.52
C GLY A 234 -0.93 -18.71 11.09
N ILE A 235 0.03 -17.91 10.60
CA ILE A 235 0.67 -18.19 9.32
C ILE A 235 1.74 -19.26 9.54
N SER A 236 1.66 -20.35 8.74
CA SER A 236 2.64 -21.43 8.84
C SER A 236 4.05 -20.94 8.50
N PRO A 237 5.09 -21.32 9.28
CA PRO A 237 6.48 -21.00 8.96
C PRO A 237 6.94 -21.47 7.57
N SER A 238 6.28 -22.49 7.00
CA SER A 238 6.56 -22.97 5.64
C SER A 238 6.11 -22.03 4.53
N LEU A 239 5.37 -20.96 4.88
CA LEU A 239 4.88 -19.93 3.96
C LEU A 239 5.63 -18.59 4.12
N LEU A 240 6.60 -18.52 5.05
CA LEU A 240 7.37 -17.32 5.37
C LEU A 240 8.78 -17.36 4.76
#